data_0e64f2e3646b4de51d461cee76e6d8aa
#
_entry.id   0e64f2e3646b4de51d461cee76e6d8aa
#
_cell.length_a   1.000
_cell.length_b   1.000
_cell.length_c   1.000
_cell.angle_alpha   90.00
_cell.angle_beta   90.00
_cell.angle_gamma   90.00
#
_symmetry.space_group_name_H-M   'P 1'
#
loop_
_entity.id
_entity.type
_entity.pdbx_description
1 polymer ?
#
loop_
_entity_poly.entity_id
_entity_poly.type
_entity_poly.pdbx_seq_one_letter_code
_entity_poly.pdbx_strand_id
1 'polypeptide(L)'
;MSSLVIFDTSVFIDHLRTGCHQERIESVCGLIRTSSVVLAELWRGAIKPAERSFLKELEKNHPILTPTEKNWLESGQILGKMFTDKGLSPAKLRDLHFDLLIALTARSHGALLITSNPTDFMLILEYREFQHQIW
;
A
#
# COMPACT_ATOMS: atom_id res chain seq x y z
N MET A 1 -12.06 -19.26 0.50
CA MET A 1 -11.28 -18.24 1.19
C MET A 1 -10.80 -17.20 0.21
N SER A 2 -11.11 -15.97 0.49
CA SER A 2 -10.56 -14.88 -0.30
C SER A 2 -9.06 -14.84 -0.09
N SER A 3 -8.33 -14.78 -1.16
CA SER A 3 -6.88 -14.67 -1.15
C SER A 3 -6.45 -13.48 -1.99
N LEU A 4 -7.13 -12.35 -1.78
CA LEU A 4 -6.73 -11.11 -2.41
C LEU A 4 -5.41 -10.64 -1.81
N VAL A 5 -4.51 -10.18 -2.66
CA VAL A 5 -3.18 -9.69 -2.26
C VAL A 5 -2.96 -8.32 -2.85
N ILE A 6 -2.51 -7.39 -2.01
CA ILE A 6 -2.11 -6.04 -2.43
C ILE A 6 -0.65 -5.85 -2.04
N PHE A 7 0.16 -5.36 -2.97
CA PHE A 7 1.54 -4.96 -2.68
C PHE A 7 1.58 -3.46 -2.39
N ASP A 8 2.27 -3.09 -1.31
CA ASP A 8 2.57 -1.71 -1.01
C ASP A 8 3.58 -1.14 -2.01
N THR A 9 3.61 0.18 -2.11
CA THR A 9 4.53 0.92 -2.98
C THR A 9 5.98 0.50 -2.78
N SER A 10 6.41 0.27 -1.54
CA SER A 10 7.80 -0.12 -1.23
C SER A 10 8.24 -1.40 -1.92
N VAL A 11 7.35 -2.37 -2.07
CA VAL A 11 7.65 -3.64 -2.75
C VAL A 11 7.95 -3.39 -4.23
N PHE A 12 7.13 -2.57 -4.88
CA PHE A 12 7.34 -2.24 -6.30
C PHE A 12 8.60 -1.42 -6.52
N ILE A 13 8.89 -0.47 -5.62
CA ILE A 13 10.11 0.34 -5.71
C ILE A 13 11.34 -0.57 -5.61
N ASP A 14 11.38 -1.47 -4.63
CA ASP A 14 12.47 -2.43 -4.47
C ASP A 14 12.59 -3.32 -5.70
N HIS A 15 11.47 -3.82 -6.21
CA HIS A 15 11.45 -4.66 -7.40
C HIS A 15 11.99 -3.93 -8.64
N LEU A 16 11.56 -2.70 -8.87
CA LEU A 16 12.02 -1.90 -10.02
C LEU A 16 13.50 -1.56 -9.94
N ARG A 17 14.03 -1.40 -8.72
CA ARG A 17 15.45 -1.07 -8.53
C ARG A 17 16.36 -2.27 -8.67
N THR A 18 15.98 -3.42 -8.12
CA THR A 18 16.89 -4.56 -7.93
C THR A 18 16.37 -5.88 -8.49
N GLY A 19 15.06 -5.98 -8.75
CA GLY A 19 14.44 -7.25 -9.13
C GLY A 19 14.37 -8.27 -7.99
N CYS A 20 14.67 -7.86 -6.75
CA CYS A 20 14.84 -8.78 -5.62
C CYS A 20 13.57 -9.54 -5.23
N HIS A 21 12.39 -9.06 -5.63
CA HIS A 21 11.11 -9.69 -5.31
C HIS A 21 10.52 -10.50 -6.45
N GLN A 22 11.25 -10.70 -7.54
CA GLN A 22 10.73 -11.39 -8.74
C GLN A 22 10.13 -12.75 -8.40
N GLU A 23 10.91 -13.61 -7.74
CA GLU A 23 10.46 -14.96 -7.39
C GLU A 23 9.30 -14.94 -6.41
N ARG A 24 9.34 -14.05 -5.43
CA ARG A 24 8.26 -13.92 -4.43
C ARG A 24 6.97 -13.49 -5.06
N ILE A 25 7.01 -12.51 -5.96
CA ILE A 25 5.82 -12.03 -6.67
C ILE A 25 5.24 -13.14 -7.53
N GLU A 26 6.07 -13.87 -8.26
CA GLU A 26 5.65 -14.97 -9.12
C GLU A 26 5.05 -16.13 -8.32
N SER A 27 5.50 -16.33 -7.08
CA SER A 27 5.04 -17.43 -6.23
C SER A 27 3.86 -17.08 -5.32
N VAL A 28 3.37 -15.85 -5.37
CA VAL A 28 2.23 -15.45 -4.54
C VAL A 28 1.01 -16.28 -4.87
N CYS A 29 0.48 -16.95 -3.84
CA CYS A 29 -0.78 -17.70 -3.94
C CYS A 29 -1.94 -16.76 -3.65
N GLY A 30 -2.66 -16.36 -4.69
CA GLY A 30 -3.80 -15.50 -4.53
C GLY A 30 -4.04 -14.62 -5.74
N LEU A 31 -5.07 -13.81 -5.63
CA LEU A 31 -5.46 -12.87 -6.67
C LEU A 31 -4.84 -11.51 -6.38
N ILE A 32 -3.91 -11.09 -7.21
CA ILE A 32 -3.25 -9.80 -7.06
C ILE A 32 -4.22 -8.69 -7.47
N ARG A 33 -4.32 -7.69 -6.60
CA ARG A 33 -5.07 -6.46 -6.85
C ARG A 33 -4.11 -5.28 -6.69
N THR A 34 -4.38 -4.19 -7.40
CA THR A 34 -3.52 -3.01 -7.35
C THR A 34 -4.29 -1.88 -6.67
N SER A 35 -3.65 -1.24 -5.70
CA SER A 35 -4.24 -0.07 -5.04
C SER A 35 -4.09 1.17 -5.90
N SER A 36 -5.15 1.97 -6.05
CA SER A 36 -5.08 3.25 -6.74
C SER A 36 -4.11 4.21 -6.05
N VAL A 37 -3.98 4.12 -4.73
CA VAL A 37 -3.03 4.95 -3.97
C VAL A 37 -1.60 4.56 -4.30
N VAL A 38 -1.31 3.26 -4.36
CA VAL A 38 0.01 2.74 -4.76
C VAL A 38 0.34 3.20 -6.19
N LEU A 39 -0.60 3.06 -7.11
CA LEU A 39 -0.40 3.49 -8.50
C LEU A 39 -0.09 4.99 -8.58
N ALA A 40 -0.82 5.81 -7.83
CA ALA A 40 -0.60 7.25 -7.82
C ALA A 40 0.82 7.59 -7.33
N GLU A 41 1.28 6.93 -6.28
CA GLU A 41 2.64 7.13 -5.77
C GLU A 41 3.69 6.71 -6.78
N LEU A 42 3.50 5.57 -7.44
CA LEU A 42 4.43 5.06 -8.43
C LEU A 42 4.48 5.97 -9.67
N TRP A 43 3.31 6.41 -10.17
CA TRP A 43 3.26 7.34 -11.31
C TRP A 43 3.96 8.65 -11.02
N ARG A 44 3.82 9.16 -9.81
CA ARG A 44 4.47 10.40 -9.38
C ARG A 44 6.00 10.33 -9.50
N GLY A 45 6.57 9.14 -9.30
CA GLY A 45 8.00 8.92 -9.39
C GLY A 45 8.49 8.26 -10.68
N ALA A 46 7.59 7.95 -11.62
CA ALA A 46 7.95 7.22 -12.84
C ALA A 46 8.55 8.16 -13.87
N ILE A 47 9.87 8.09 -14.05
CA ILE A 47 10.61 8.95 -14.99
C ILE A 47 10.99 8.19 -16.25
N LYS A 48 11.45 6.94 -16.10
CA LYS A 48 11.93 6.12 -17.22
C LYS A 48 10.78 5.50 -18.01
N PRO A 49 10.90 5.36 -19.35
CA PRO A 49 9.87 4.69 -20.15
C PRO A 49 9.54 3.27 -19.69
N ALA A 50 10.55 2.50 -19.24
CA ALA A 50 10.34 1.16 -18.74
C ALA A 50 9.47 1.15 -17.48
N GLU A 51 9.66 2.11 -16.58
CA GLU A 51 8.83 2.25 -15.38
C GLU A 51 7.38 2.56 -15.73
N ARG A 52 7.18 3.47 -16.67
CA ARG A 52 5.83 3.84 -17.15
C ARG A 52 5.13 2.66 -17.81
N SER A 53 5.85 1.88 -18.61
CA SER A 53 5.31 0.68 -19.26
C SER A 53 4.89 -0.35 -18.21
N PHE A 54 5.71 -0.55 -17.18
CA PHE A 54 5.40 -1.46 -16.07
C PHE A 54 4.09 -1.04 -15.38
N LEU A 55 3.92 0.25 -15.12
CA LEU A 55 2.71 0.75 -14.46
C LEU A 55 1.46 0.55 -15.33
N LYS A 56 1.58 0.76 -16.63
CA LYS A 56 0.47 0.52 -17.55
C LYS A 56 0.07 -0.96 -17.57
N GLU A 57 1.05 -1.87 -17.49
CA GLU A 57 0.79 -3.29 -17.40
C GLU A 57 0.10 -3.65 -16.08
N LEU A 58 0.50 -3.05 -14.97
CA LEU A 58 -0.17 -3.24 -13.68
C LEU A 58 -1.64 -2.86 -13.76
N GLU A 59 -1.92 -1.69 -14.33
CA GLU A 59 -3.29 -1.18 -14.47
C GLU A 59 -4.13 -2.08 -15.37
N LYS A 60 -3.53 -2.62 -16.43
CA LYS A 60 -4.21 -3.46 -17.40
C LYS A 60 -4.50 -4.86 -16.85
N ASN A 61 -3.55 -5.43 -16.12
CA ASN A 61 -3.59 -6.85 -15.76
C ASN A 61 -4.23 -7.13 -14.40
N HIS A 62 -4.42 -6.11 -13.56
CA HIS A 62 -4.96 -6.30 -12.22
C HIS A 62 -6.09 -5.32 -11.94
N PRO A 63 -7.21 -5.79 -11.38
CA PRO A 63 -8.28 -4.90 -10.93
C PRO A 63 -7.73 -3.89 -9.90
N ILE A 64 -8.20 -2.65 -10.01
CA ILE A 64 -7.77 -1.58 -9.14
C ILE A 64 -8.75 -1.43 -7.99
N LEU A 65 -8.23 -1.40 -6.76
CA LEU A 65 -9.01 -1.14 -5.55
C LEU A 65 -8.73 0.29 -5.09
N THR A 66 -9.80 1.00 -4.76
CA THR A 66 -9.74 2.40 -4.37
C THR A 66 -10.27 2.57 -2.95
N PRO A 67 -9.70 3.47 -2.13
CA PRO A 67 -10.25 3.76 -0.82
C PRO A 67 -11.70 4.23 -0.93
N THR A 68 -12.54 3.73 -0.03
CA THR A 68 -13.94 4.16 0.05
C THR A 68 -14.03 5.52 0.75
N GLU A 69 -15.18 6.17 0.65
CA GLU A 69 -15.47 7.37 1.44
C GLU A 69 -15.20 7.11 2.93
N LYS A 70 -15.67 5.96 3.43
CA LYS A 70 -15.43 5.56 4.81
C LYS A 70 -13.94 5.45 5.13
N ASN A 71 -13.15 4.88 4.23
CA ASN A 71 -11.69 4.79 4.41
C ASN A 71 -11.06 6.18 4.53
N TRP A 72 -11.46 7.12 3.69
CA TRP A 72 -10.96 8.49 3.75
C TRP A 72 -11.26 9.15 5.08
N LEU A 73 -12.52 9.09 5.53
CA LEU A 73 -12.96 9.69 6.80
C LEU A 73 -12.24 9.04 7.98
N GLU A 74 -12.16 7.72 7.97
CA GLU A 74 -11.46 6.96 9.03
C GLU A 74 -9.98 7.31 9.07
N SER A 75 -9.34 7.50 7.91
CA SER A 75 -7.92 7.86 7.86
C SER A 75 -7.65 9.20 8.55
N GLY A 76 -8.52 10.18 8.34
CA GLY A 76 -8.42 11.47 9.01
C GLY A 76 -8.55 11.35 10.53
N GLN A 77 -9.51 10.54 10.99
CA GLN A 77 -9.73 10.29 12.41
C GLN A 77 -8.52 9.62 13.06
N ILE A 78 -7.95 8.61 12.41
CA ILE A 78 -6.76 7.89 12.91
C ILE A 78 -5.55 8.83 12.97
N LEU A 79 -5.32 9.62 11.92
CA LEU A 79 -4.20 10.57 11.91
C LEU A 79 -4.33 11.60 13.02
N GLY A 80 -5.54 12.10 13.25
CA GLY A 80 -5.81 13.00 14.37
C GLY A 80 -5.50 12.36 15.72
N LYS A 81 -5.83 11.09 15.87
CA LYS A 81 -5.53 10.34 17.09
C LYS A 81 -4.02 10.11 17.26
N MET A 82 -3.32 9.79 16.19
CA MET A 82 -1.86 9.67 16.20
C MET A 82 -1.18 10.97 16.60
N PHE A 83 -1.68 12.08 16.12
CA PHE A 83 -1.19 13.40 16.50
C PHE A 83 -1.34 13.61 18.02
N THR A 84 -2.51 13.31 18.56
CA THR A 84 -2.78 13.48 19.99
C THR A 84 -1.96 12.49 20.84
N ASP A 85 -1.92 11.23 20.45
CA ASP A 85 -1.28 10.18 21.24
C ASP A 85 0.25 10.25 21.21
N LYS A 86 0.82 10.59 20.05
CA LYS A 86 2.26 10.48 19.82
C LYS A 86 2.95 11.79 19.47
N GLY A 87 2.20 12.86 19.28
CA GLY A 87 2.77 14.17 18.94
C GLY A 87 3.51 14.18 17.60
N LEU A 88 3.07 13.39 16.64
CA LEU A 88 3.70 13.33 15.34
C LEU A 88 3.60 14.66 14.60
N SER A 89 4.67 15.03 13.87
CA SER A 89 4.69 16.26 13.10
C SER A 89 3.68 16.22 11.93
N PRO A 90 3.21 17.39 11.46
CA PRO A 90 2.36 17.42 10.26
C PRO A 90 3.00 16.75 9.05
N ALA A 91 4.33 16.87 8.89
CA ALA A 91 5.04 16.20 7.80
C ALA A 91 4.94 14.67 7.91
N LYS A 92 5.14 14.13 9.11
CA LYS A 92 5.04 12.68 9.34
C LYS A 92 3.61 12.19 9.11
N LEU A 93 2.62 12.95 9.55
CA LEU A 93 1.21 12.61 9.32
C LEU A 93 0.89 12.56 7.81
N ARG A 94 1.41 13.50 7.04
CA ARG A 94 1.23 13.50 5.58
C ARG A 94 1.87 12.26 4.95
N ASP A 95 3.06 11.89 5.40
CA ASP A 95 3.75 10.70 4.90
C ASP A 95 2.99 9.41 5.21
N LEU A 96 2.39 9.33 6.39
CA LEU A 96 1.60 8.18 6.81
C LEU A 96 0.24 8.08 6.12
N HIS A 97 -0.27 9.18 5.59
CA HIS A 97 -1.64 9.22 5.08
C HIS A 97 -1.87 8.21 3.94
N PHE A 98 -0.95 8.15 2.99
CA PHE A 98 -1.09 7.20 1.87
C PHE A 98 -0.95 5.76 2.35
N ASP A 99 0.00 5.47 3.23
CA ASP A 99 0.16 4.13 3.79
C ASP A 99 -1.10 3.69 4.54
N LEU A 100 -1.68 4.61 5.30
CA LEU A 100 -2.92 4.34 6.03
C LEU A 100 -4.09 4.04 5.08
N LEU A 101 -4.22 4.80 3.99
CA LEU A 101 -5.25 4.54 2.98
C LEU A 101 -5.04 3.18 2.30
N ILE A 102 -3.80 2.80 2.03
CA ILE A 102 -3.49 1.49 1.47
C ILE A 102 -3.92 0.38 2.44
N ALA A 103 -3.57 0.51 3.71
CA ALA A 103 -3.93 -0.46 4.74
C ALA A 103 -5.45 -0.58 4.91
N LEU A 104 -6.15 0.55 4.95
CA LEU A 104 -7.61 0.57 5.09
C LEU A 104 -8.30 -0.04 3.87
N THR A 105 -7.77 0.19 2.68
CA THR A 105 -8.28 -0.42 1.45
C THR A 105 -8.13 -1.95 1.52
N ALA A 106 -6.94 -2.42 1.91
CA ALA A 106 -6.70 -3.85 2.08
C ALA A 106 -7.66 -4.46 3.11
N ARG A 107 -7.81 -3.80 4.25
CA ARG A 107 -8.71 -4.24 5.33
C ARG A 107 -10.15 -4.35 4.85
N SER A 108 -10.63 -3.37 4.11
CA SER A 108 -12.01 -3.35 3.60
C SER A 108 -12.32 -4.50 2.65
N HIS A 109 -11.32 -5.02 1.98
CA HIS A 109 -11.46 -6.12 1.01
C HIS A 109 -11.00 -7.46 1.58
N GLY A 110 -10.60 -7.52 2.85
CA GLY A 110 -10.05 -8.75 3.44
C GLY A 110 -8.77 -9.21 2.74
N ALA A 111 -8.02 -8.27 2.16
CA ALA A 111 -6.80 -8.58 1.40
C ALA A 111 -5.57 -8.65 2.30
N LEU A 112 -4.61 -9.47 1.90
CA LEU A 112 -3.28 -9.50 2.50
C LEU A 112 -2.46 -8.35 1.92
N LEU A 113 -1.95 -7.49 2.78
CA LEU A 113 -1.05 -6.41 2.37
C LEU A 113 0.40 -6.86 2.57
N ILE A 114 1.18 -6.84 1.50
CA ILE A 114 2.60 -7.18 1.54
C ILE A 114 3.41 -5.89 1.39
N THR A 115 4.33 -5.66 2.32
CA THR A 115 5.11 -4.42 2.37
C THR A 115 6.58 -4.71 2.71
N SER A 116 7.47 -3.84 2.23
CA SER A 116 8.88 -3.81 2.62
C SER A 116 9.17 -2.64 3.58
N ASN A 117 8.13 -1.97 4.08
CA ASN A 117 8.23 -0.85 5.01
C ASN A 117 7.57 -1.20 6.34
N PRO A 118 8.26 -1.97 7.21
CA PRO A 118 7.65 -2.42 8.46
C PRO A 118 7.36 -1.28 9.44
N THR A 119 8.20 -0.25 9.48
CA THR A 119 8.10 0.81 10.49
C THR A 119 6.75 1.52 10.47
N ASP A 120 6.32 2.00 9.31
CA ASP A 120 5.07 2.76 9.20
C ASP A 120 3.84 1.85 9.35
N PHE A 121 3.88 0.65 8.77
CA PHE A 121 2.73 -0.26 8.86
C PHE A 121 2.56 -0.87 10.24
N MET A 122 3.64 -1.09 11.00
CA MET A 122 3.53 -1.53 12.39
C MET A 122 2.91 -0.44 13.27
N LEU A 123 3.19 0.83 12.97
CA LEU A 123 2.54 1.95 13.65
C LEU A 123 1.02 1.97 13.34
N ILE A 124 0.66 1.76 12.09
CA ILE A 124 -0.75 1.73 11.66
C ILE A 124 -1.50 0.58 12.37
N LEU A 125 -0.85 -0.57 12.55
CA LEU A 125 -1.44 -1.72 13.24
C LEU A 125 -1.85 -1.42 14.68
N GLU A 126 -1.24 -0.44 15.34
CA GLU A 126 -1.65 -0.03 16.68
C GLU A 126 -3.06 0.58 16.69
N TYR A 127 -3.57 1.02 15.54
CA TYR A 127 -4.86 1.71 15.42
C TYR A 127 -5.91 0.90 14.67
N ARG A 128 -5.50 0.07 13.71
CA ARG A 128 -6.40 -0.83 12.97
C ARG A 128 -5.68 -2.10 12.58
N GLU A 129 -6.37 -3.21 12.75
CA GLU A 129 -5.86 -4.50 12.32
C GLU A 129 -6.09 -4.70 10.82
N PHE A 130 -5.13 -5.30 10.16
CA PHE A 130 -5.23 -5.75 8.78
C PHE A 130 -4.28 -6.92 8.58
N GLN A 131 -4.57 -7.77 7.59
CA GLN A 131 -3.67 -8.88 7.26
C GLN A 131 -2.43 -8.34 6.58
N HIS A 132 -1.26 -8.72 7.04
CA HIS A 132 -0.01 -8.20 6.50
C HIS A 132 1.10 -9.24 6.47
N GLN A 133 2.07 -9.00 5.60
CA GLN A 133 3.30 -9.76 5.51
C GLN A 133 4.44 -8.80 5.18
N ILE A 134 5.55 -8.94 5.87
CA ILE A 134 6.73 -8.10 5.64
C ILE A 134 7.70 -8.87 4.74
N TRP A 135 8.16 -8.19 3.69
CA TRP A 135 9.17 -8.73 2.77
C TRP A 135 10.51 -8.02 2.91
#